data_e7a50237e72866e7741f794cceddd080
#
_entry.id   e7a50237e72866e7741f794cceddd080
#
_cell.length_a   1.000
_cell.length_b   1.000
_cell.length_c   1.000
_cell.angle_alpha   90.00
_cell.angle_beta   90.00
_cell.angle_gamma   90.00
#
_symmetry.space_group_name_H-M   'P 1'
#
loop_
_entity.id
_entity.type
_entity.pdbx_description
1 polymer ?
#
loop_
_entity_poly.entity_id
_entity_poly.type
_entity_poly.pdbx_seq_one_letter_code
_entity_poly.pdbx_strand_id
1 'polypeptide(L)'
;MQLMPLLPHVWTFGDLKLDLSQPHVMGILNVTPDSFSDGGRHNQKEDAVARALEMMAEGATVIDIGGESTRPGAAVVEVEEEIRRVVPVVEELAKHKVILSIDTSQPEVIRAAVRAGAHIWNDVRALTRPNALQTAAELNIPVIIMHMRGEPTTMNNLDQYEDVTVDVIRELSQRVQDALDVGVKAENIMIDPGFGFAKNAQQNLKLLQEFYKLTEMGYPILSALSRKRFIGAVLDGAEPQERAVGSATAHLLSIQQGACMVRAHDVKVTADAIKVWQAMQMV
;
A
#
# COMPACT_ATOMS: atom_id res chain seq x y z
N MET A 1 8.12 25.12 -4.92
CA MET A 1 7.00 24.26 -4.48
C MET A 1 7.04 24.25 -2.97
N GLN A 2 5.99 24.69 -2.29
CA GLN A 2 5.93 24.68 -0.83
C GLN A 2 5.73 23.23 -0.37
N LEU A 3 6.56 22.78 0.58
CA LEU A 3 6.41 21.44 1.16
C LEU A 3 5.10 21.38 1.95
N MET A 4 4.31 20.34 1.75
CA MET A 4 3.13 20.09 2.57
C MET A 4 3.58 19.41 3.87
N PRO A 5 3.23 19.96 5.04
CA PRO A 5 3.56 19.31 6.31
C PRO A 5 2.81 17.99 6.42
N LEU A 6 3.51 16.94 6.87
CA LEU A 6 2.86 15.69 7.23
C LEU A 6 2.04 15.88 8.52
N LEU A 7 0.91 15.18 8.61
CA LEU A 7 0.06 15.24 9.79
C LEU A 7 0.78 14.58 10.98
N PRO A 8 0.81 15.18 12.16
CA PRO A 8 1.37 14.55 13.36
C PRO A 8 0.45 13.41 13.78
N HIS A 9 0.82 12.20 13.45
CA HIS A 9 0.06 11.00 13.76
C HIS A 9 0.99 9.83 14.02
N VAL A 10 0.77 9.07 15.10
CA VAL A 10 1.60 7.93 15.48
C VAL A 10 0.72 6.70 15.66
N TRP A 11 1.00 5.66 14.91
CA TRP A 11 0.44 4.33 15.18
C TRP A 11 1.33 3.57 16.14
N THR A 12 0.72 2.90 17.12
CA THR A 12 1.42 2.14 18.16
C THR A 12 0.93 0.69 18.16
N PHE A 13 1.89 -0.25 18.10
CA PHE A 13 1.65 -1.70 18.08
C PHE A 13 2.51 -2.35 19.15
N GLY A 14 2.00 -2.44 20.39
CA GLY A 14 2.82 -2.82 21.54
C GLY A 14 4.03 -1.90 21.71
N ASP A 15 5.23 -2.47 21.59
CA ASP A 15 6.50 -1.71 21.68
C ASP A 15 6.89 -1.01 20.35
N LEU A 16 6.22 -1.32 19.23
CA LEU A 16 6.52 -0.74 17.93
C LEU A 16 5.73 0.55 17.73
N LYS A 17 6.38 1.54 17.10
CA LYS A 17 5.77 2.83 16.76
C LYS A 17 6.05 3.20 15.31
N LEU A 18 5.07 3.77 14.66
CA LEU A 18 5.15 4.32 13.31
C LEU A 18 4.72 5.78 13.35
N ASP A 19 5.69 6.68 13.27
CA ASP A 19 5.47 8.13 13.31
C ASP A 19 5.22 8.64 11.88
N LEU A 20 3.95 8.81 11.52
CA LEU A 20 3.51 9.25 10.19
C LEU A 20 3.81 10.75 9.91
N SER A 21 4.43 11.47 10.84
CA SER A 21 5.01 12.80 10.56
C SER A 21 6.33 12.71 9.77
N GLN A 22 6.84 11.49 9.57
CA GLN A 22 8.02 11.20 8.75
C GLN A 22 7.63 10.31 7.56
N PRO A 23 8.35 10.39 6.43
CA PRO A 23 8.10 9.49 5.32
C PRO A 23 8.60 8.07 5.60
N HIS A 24 7.79 7.09 5.25
CA HIS A 24 8.03 5.68 5.44
C HIS A 24 8.06 4.91 4.12
N VAL A 25 8.85 3.82 4.07
CA VAL A 25 8.82 2.86 2.98
C VAL A 25 8.12 1.59 3.45
N MET A 26 7.05 1.22 2.74
CA MET A 26 6.36 -0.03 2.86
C MET A 26 6.88 -0.98 1.77
N GLY A 27 7.60 -2.02 2.15
CA GLY A 27 8.14 -3.02 1.22
C GLY A 27 7.07 -4.02 0.78
N ILE A 28 6.97 -4.28 -0.52
CA ILE A 28 6.00 -5.23 -1.11
C ILE A 28 6.54 -6.65 -1.03
N LEU A 29 5.85 -7.52 -0.31
CA LEU A 29 6.14 -8.95 -0.21
C LEU A 29 4.99 -9.79 -0.78
N ASN A 30 5.10 -10.19 -2.05
CA ASN A 30 4.11 -11.09 -2.65
C ASN A 30 4.45 -12.55 -2.30
N VAL A 31 3.53 -13.25 -1.66
CA VAL A 31 3.64 -14.67 -1.30
C VAL A 31 2.78 -15.54 -2.23
N THR A 32 2.86 -15.24 -3.53
CA THR A 32 2.20 -16.01 -4.58
C THR A 32 3.13 -17.10 -5.12
N PRO A 33 2.61 -18.22 -5.67
CA PRO A 33 3.43 -19.33 -6.19
C PRO A 33 4.50 -18.89 -7.20
N ASP A 34 4.20 -17.87 -8.00
CA ASP A 34 5.12 -17.35 -9.04
C ASP A 34 6.21 -16.42 -8.48
N SER A 35 6.11 -16.03 -7.21
CA SER A 35 7.06 -15.08 -6.59
C SER A 35 8.35 -15.74 -6.12
N PHE A 36 8.34 -17.05 -5.90
CA PHE A 36 9.47 -17.82 -5.39
C PHE A 36 9.59 -19.08 -6.22
N SER A 37 10.61 -19.17 -7.08
CA SER A 37 10.83 -20.26 -8.02
C SER A 37 11.33 -21.55 -7.34
N ASP A 38 10.84 -22.71 -7.79
CA ASP A 38 11.39 -24.07 -7.76
C ASP A 38 11.56 -24.84 -6.42
N GLY A 39 11.30 -24.24 -5.27
CA GLY A 39 11.50 -24.97 -4.03
C GLY A 39 10.21 -25.15 -3.24
N GLY A 40 9.49 -26.16 -3.28
CA GLY A 40 8.27 -26.51 -2.50
C GLY A 40 7.79 -25.51 -1.40
N ARG A 41 6.61 -25.69 -0.83
CA ARG A 41 5.98 -24.71 0.09
C ARG A 41 6.83 -24.29 1.31
N HIS A 42 7.75 -25.13 1.78
CA HIS A 42 8.62 -24.83 2.91
C HIS A 42 9.66 -23.77 2.52
N ASN A 43 10.29 -23.92 1.35
CA ASN A 43 11.27 -22.96 0.85
C ASN A 43 10.64 -21.59 0.56
N GLN A 44 9.38 -21.57 0.05
CA GLN A 44 8.66 -20.32 -0.22
C GLN A 44 8.47 -19.44 1.03
N LYS A 45 8.18 -20.02 2.21
CA LYS A 45 8.08 -19.29 3.46
C LYS A 45 9.43 -18.71 3.88
N GLU A 46 10.48 -19.53 3.84
CA GLU A 46 11.83 -19.11 4.22
C GLU A 46 12.37 -18.01 3.32
N ASP A 47 12.15 -18.12 2.01
CA ASP A 47 12.53 -17.09 1.03
C ASP A 47 11.75 -15.79 1.25
N ALA A 48 10.45 -15.88 1.53
CA ALA A 48 9.63 -14.72 1.85
C ALA A 48 10.10 -14.00 3.12
N VAL A 49 10.40 -14.74 4.17
CA VAL A 49 10.94 -14.19 5.43
C VAL A 49 12.31 -13.55 5.20
N ALA A 50 13.21 -14.22 4.49
CA ALA A 50 14.53 -13.70 4.16
C ALA A 50 14.41 -12.39 3.36
N ARG A 51 13.53 -12.34 2.36
CA ARG A 51 13.29 -11.11 1.57
C ARG A 51 12.71 -9.98 2.42
N ALA A 52 11.78 -10.26 3.34
CA ALA A 52 11.25 -9.26 4.26
C ALA A 52 12.35 -8.65 5.14
N LEU A 53 13.21 -9.48 5.72
CA LEU A 53 14.33 -9.01 6.56
C LEU A 53 15.36 -8.21 5.75
N GLU A 54 15.61 -8.61 4.50
CA GLU A 54 16.44 -7.84 3.57
C GLU A 54 15.83 -6.45 3.29
N MET A 55 14.53 -6.37 2.98
CA MET A 55 13.83 -5.10 2.76
C MET A 55 13.89 -4.19 3.98
N MET A 56 13.84 -4.75 5.20
CA MET A 56 14.04 -3.97 6.42
C MET A 56 15.46 -3.43 6.53
N ALA A 57 16.47 -4.23 6.22
CA ALA A 57 17.86 -3.78 6.16
C ALA A 57 18.09 -2.71 5.07
N GLU A 58 17.34 -2.77 3.98
CA GLU A 58 17.32 -1.77 2.90
C GLU A 58 16.64 -0.45 3.32
N GLY A 59 15.84 -0.45 4.40
CA GLY A 59 15.19 0.74 4.94
C GLY A 59 13.65 0.73 4.92
N ALA A 60 13.01 -0.41 4.67
CA ALA A 60 11.57 -0.53 4.89
C ALA A 60 11.23 -0.45 6.38
N THR A 61 10.15 0.23 6.71
CA THR A 61 9.61 0.34 8.09
C THR A 61 8.35 -0.50 8.27
N VAL A 62 7.72 -0.87 7.17
CA VAL A 62 6.53 -1.74 7.10
C VAL A 62 6.77 -2.78 6.01
N ILE A 63 6.35 -4.02 6.23
CA ILE A 63 6.30 -5.06 5.20
C ILE A 63 4.83 -5.36 4.90
N ASP A 64 4.45 -5.23 3.62
CA ASP A 64 3.10 -5.46 3.14
C ASP A 64 3.01 -6.81 2.42
N ILE A 65 2.31 -7.75 3.05
CA ILE A 65 2.25 -9.16 2.64
C ILE A 65 0.97 -9.40 1.85
N GLY A 66 1.08 -9.83 0.59
CA GLY A 66 -0.05 -10.14 -0.27
C GLY A 66 -0.05 -11.59 -0.75
N GLY A 67 -1.16 -12.30 -0.49
CA GLY A 67 -1.38 -13.69 -0.96
C GLY A 67 -2.13 -13.80 -2.28
N GLU A 68 -2.81 -12.73 -2.70
CA GLU A 68 -3.51 -12.58 -3.97
C GLU A 68 -2.78 -11.55 -4.85
N SER A 69 -2.72 -11.80 -6.15
CA SER A 69 -2.24 -10.81 -7.11
C SER A 69 -3.40 -9.92 -7.57
N THR A 70 -3.28 -8.61 -7.36
CA THR A 70 -4.26 -7.62 -7.83
C THR A 70 -3.94 -7.05 -9.21
N ARG A 71 -2.99 -7.68 -9.94
CA ARG A 71 -2.65 -7.31 -11.33
C ARG A 71 -3.82 -7.62 -12.27
N PRO A 72 -4.04 -6.83 -13.34
CA PRO A 72 -5.05 -7.15 -14.34
C PRO A 72 -4.90 -8.58 -14.87
N GLY A 73 -6.00 -9.35 -14.84
CA GLY A 73 -6.03 -10.73 -15.34
C GLY A 73 -5.50 -11.80 -14.37
N ALA A 74 -5.12 -11.44 -13.15
CA ALA A 74 -4.77 -12.42 -12.13
C ALA A 74 -5.99 -13.29 -11.76
N ALA A 75 -5.74 -14.58 -11.52
CA ALA A 75 -6.78 -15.49 -11.03
C ALA A 75 -7.17 -15.12 -9.59
N VAL A 76 -8.47 -15.23 -9.30
CA VAL A 76 -8.99 -15.10 -7.94
C VAL A 76 -8.43 -16.24 -7.09
N VAL A 77 -7.96 -15.92 -5.90
CA VAL A 77 -7.45 -16.90 -4.94
C VAL A 77 -8.55 -17.21 -3.92
N GLU A 78 -8.77 -18.50 -3.64
CA GLU A 78 -9.70 -18.91 -2.58
C GLU A 78 -9.18 -18.49 -1.20
N VAL A 79 -10.10 -18.11 -0.31
CA VAL A 79 -9.78 -17.57 1.02
C VAL A 79 -8.84 -18.48 1.81
N GLU A 80 -9.11 -19.78 1.83
CA GLU A 80 -8.29 -20.76 2.54
C GLU A 80 -6.88 -20.88 1.96
N GLU A 81 -6.73 -20.70 0.66
CA GLU A 81 -5.41 -20.69 0.02
C GLU A 81 -4.66 -19.41 0.36
N GLU A 82 -5.32 -18.27 0.36
CA GLU A 82 -4.71 -16.99 0.75
C GLU A 82 -4.24 -17.03 2.22
N ILE A 83 -5.05 -17.56 3.13
CA ILE A 83 -4.67 -17.79 4.55
C ILE A 83 -3.43 -18.69 4.63
N ARG A 84 -3.39 -19.79 3.88
CA ARG A 84 -2.25 -20.73 3.88
C ARG A 84 -0.94 -20.11 3.38
N ARG A 85 -1.02 -19.09 2.50
CA ARG A 85 0.14 -18.36 2.00
C ARG A 85 0.63 -17.32 2.99
N VAL A 86 -0.30 -16.54 3.55
CA VAL A 86 -0.01 -15.34 4.33
C VAL A 86 0.34 -15.67 5.78
N VAL A 87 -0.49 -16.45 6.46
CA VAL A 87 -0.39 -16.65 7.91
C VAL A 87 0.95 -17.21 8.37
N PRO A 88 1.54 -18.25 7.73
CA PRO A 88 2.83 -18.79 8.18
C PRO A 88 3.99 -17.80 8.06
N VAL A 89 3.92 -16.87 7.10
CA VAL A 89 4.92 -15.80 6.93
C VAL A 89 4.74 -14.73 8.01
N VAL A 90 3.50 -14.36 8.32
CA VAL A 90 3.17 -13.42 9.40
C VAL A 90 3.64 -13.96 10.75
N GLU A 91 3.35 -15.24 11.09
CA GLU A 91 3.78 -15.88 12.34
C GLU A 91 5.30 -15.88 12.52
N GLU A 92 6.04 -16.06 11.44
CA GLU A 92 7.50 -16.04 11.51
C GLU A 92 8.03 -14.60 11.67
N LEU A 93 7.52 -13.65 10.85
CA LEU A 93 7.94 -12.25 10.90
C LEU A 93 7.51 -11.55 12.20
N ALA A 94 6.41 -11.97 12.84
CA ALA A 94 5.97 -11.42 14.12
C ALA A 94 6.98 -11.66 15.28
N LYS A 95 7.90 -12.61 15.12
CA LYS A 95 9.01 -12.84 16.07
C LYS A 95 10.10 -11.77 15.95
N HIS A 96 10.07 -10.96 14.90
CA HIS A 96 11.00 -9.87 14.64
C HIS A 96 10.33 -8.53 14.97
N LYS A 97 11.13 -7.49 15.19
CA LYS A 97 10.62 -6.12 15.41
C LYS A 97 10.25 -5.47 14.09
N VAL A 98 9.16 -5.94 13.46
CA VAL A 98 8.67 -5.47 12.15
C VAL A 98 7.18 -5.15 12.21
N ILE A 99 6.77 -4.07 11.57
CA ILE A 99 5.36 -3.72 11.39
C ILE A 99 4.87 -4.43 10.13
N LEU A 100 3.81 -5.24 10.27
CA LEU A 100 3.25 -6.08 9.23
C LEU A 100 1.91 -5.52 8.76
N SER A 101 1.82 -5.27 7.47
CA SER A 101 0.59 -4.94 6.74
C SER A 101 0.16 -6.14 5.90
N ILE A 102 -1.15 -6.31 5.72
CA ILE A 102 -1.71 -7.40 4.90
C ILE A 102 -2.50 -6.79 3.74
N ASP A 103 -2.03 -7.05 2.53
CA ASP A 103 -2.71 -6.71 1.27
C ASP A 103 -3.74 -7.80 0.96
N THR A 104 -4.95 -7.59 1.44
CA THR A 104 -6.10 -8.48 1.22
C THR A 104 -7.41 -7.70 1.26
N SER A 105 -8.43 -8.19 0.54
CA SER A 105 -9.79 -7.69 0.67
C SER A 105 -10.72 -8.68 1.39
N GLN A 106 -10.18 -9.77 1.92
CA GLN A 106 -10.96 -10.83 2.55
C GLN A 106 -10.96 -10.69 4.08
N PRO A 107 -12.14 -10.50 4.72
CA PRO A 107 -12.27 -10.39 6.18
C PRO A 107 -11.69 -11.59 6.94
N GLU A 108 -11.82 -12.78 6.41
CA GLU A 108 -11.31 -14.01 7.03
C GLU A 108 -9.78 -14.04 7.05
N VAL A 109 -9.15 -13.58 5.95
CA VAL A 109 -7.68 -13.52 5.83
C VAL A 109 -7.11 -12.54 6.83
N ILE A 110 -7.65 -11.29 6.88
CA ILE A 110 -7.13 -10.30 7.82
C ILE A 110 -7.35 -10.72 9.28
N ARG A 111 -8.49 -11.34 9.63
CA ARG A 111 -8.72 -11.88 10.98
C ARG A 111 -7.69 -12.95 11.35
N ALA A 112 -7.36 -13.84 10.43
CA ALA A 112 -6.34 -14.86 10.65
C ALA A 112 -4.95 -14.25 10.80
N ALA A 113 -4.59 -13.30 9.94
CA ALA A 113 -3.30 -12.62 9.97
C ALA A 113 -3.10 -11.76 11.24
N VAL A 114 -4.14 -11.05 11.71
CA VAL A 114 -4.08 -10.29 12.98
C VAL A 114 -3.85 -11.21 14.17
N ARG A 115 -4.52 -12.36 14.22
CA ARG A 115 -4.24 -13.37 15.27
C ARG A 115 -2.82 -13.90 15.22
N ALA A 116 -2.20 -13.91 14.03
CA ALA A 116 -0.81 -14.31 13.81
C ALA A 116 0.21 -13.19 14.11
N GLY A 117 -0.24 -11.95 14.31
CA GLY A 117 0.61 -10.80 14.65
C GLY A 117 0.69 -9.69 13.61
N ALA A 118 -0.22 -9.64 12.63
CA ALA A 118 -0.32 -8.51 11.70
C ALA A 118 -0.91 -7.26 12.38
N HIS A 119 -0.56 -6.08 11.86
CA HIS A 119 -0.82 -4.79 12.48
C HIS A 119 -1.71 -3.87 11.66
N ILE A 120 -1.66 -3.95 10.32
CA ILE A 120 -2.32 -3.03 9.40
C ILE A 120 -3.10 -3.84 8.35
N TRP A 121 -4.30 -3.39 8.02
CA TRP A 121 -5.06 -3.92 6.89
C TRP A 121 -4.95 -2.99 5.69
N ASN A 122 -4.33 -3.44 4.61
CA ASN A 122 -4.28 -2.74 3.33
C ASN A 122 -5.31 -3.35 2.37
N ASP A 123 -6.43 -2.64 2.15
CA ASP A 123 -7.50 -3.15 1.29
C ASP A 123 -7.66 -2.32 0.01
N VAL A 124 -7.19 -2.89 -1.10
CA VAL A 124 -7.29 -2.28 -2.43
C VAL A 124 -8.73 -2.12 -2.93
N ARG A 125 -9.70 -2.79 -2.28
CA ARG A 125 -11.14 -2.67 -2.58
C ARG A 125 -11.90 -1.77 -1.60
N ALA A 126 -11.20 -1.04 -0.75
CA ALA A 126 -11.78 -0.04 0.15
C ALA A 126 -12.93 -0.60 1.02
N LEU A 127 -12.75 -1.77 1.61
CA LEU A 127 -13.69 -2.45 2.51
C LEU A 127 -15.07 -2.72 1.87
N THR A 128 -15.10 -2.95 0.54
CA THR A 128 -16.38 -3.19 -0.18
C THR A 128 -16.85 -4.66 -0.14
N ARG A 129 -15.98 -5.59 0.27
CA ARG A 129 -16.37 -6.99 0.40
C ARG A 129 -17.38 -7.18 1.54
N PRO A 130 -18.26 -8.21 1.45
CA PRO A 130 -19.20 -8.51 2.54
C PRO A 130 -18.49 -8.60 3.90
N ASN A 131 -19.06 -7.97 4.93
CA ASN A 131 -18.53 -7.90 6.30
C ASN A 131 -17.19 -7.17 6.47
N ALA A 132 -16.57 -6.59 5.43
CA ALA A 132 -15.27 -5.94 5.54
C ALA A 132 -15.32 -4.71 6.47
N LEU A 133 -16.31 -3.84 6.31
CA LEU A 133 -16.51 -2.68 7.17
C LEU A 133 -16.67 -3.08 8.65
N GLN A 134 -17.53 -4.05 8.96
CA GLN A 134 -17.73 -4.55 10.31
C GLN A 134 -16.46 -5.17 10.88
N THR A 135 -15.73 -5.93 10.05
CA THR A 135 -14.45 -6.53 10.45
C THR A 135 -13.40 -5.46 10.79
N ALA A 136 -13.33 -4.38 10.01
CA ALA A 136 -12.41 -3.28 10.30
C ALA A 136 -12.73 -2.60 11.64
N ALA A 137 -13.99 -2.34 11.91
CA ALA A 137 -14.44 -1.77 13.19
C ALA A 137 -14.13 -2.69 14.38
N GLU A 138 -14.40 -4.00 14.25
CA GLU A 138 -14.15 -5.00 15.30
C GLU A 138 -12.67 -5.21 15.61
N LEU A 139 -11.83 -5.29 14.57
CA LEU A 139 -10.39 -5.47 14.74
C LEU A 139 -9.71 -4.24 15.34
N ASN A 140 -10.27 -3.06 15.12
CA ASN A 140 -9.76 -1.78 15.63
C ASN A 140 -8.25 -1.58 15.38
N ILE A 141 -7.79 -1.96 14.20
CA ILE A 141 -6.42 -1.76 13.70
C ILE A 141 -6.42 -0.70 12.61
N PRO A 142 -5.27 -0.12 12.26
CA PRO A 142 -5.15 0.73 11.09
C PRO A 142 -5.59 0.04 9.79
N VAL A 143 -6.34 0.78 8.97
CA VAL A 143 -6.79 0.35 7.65
C VAL A 143 -6.36 1.34 6.57
N ILE A 144 -5.90 0.82 5.45
CA ILE A 144 -5.60 1.62 4.26
C ILE A 144 -6.74 1.42 3.27
N ILE A 145 -7.42 2.51 2.94
CA ILE A 145 -8.58 2.55 2.05
C ILE A 145 -8.11 3.09 0.71
N MET A 146 -8.06 2.21 -0.33
CA MET A 146 -7.57 2.59 -1.65
C MET A 146 -8.72 2.89 -2.61
N HIS A 147 -8.54 3.93 -3.45
CA HIS A 147 -9.46 4.24 -4.54
C HIS A 147 -9.29 3.29 -5.73
N MET A 148 -10.35 2.61 -6.09
CA MET A 148 -10.48 1.84 -7.32
C MET A 148 -11.94 1.86 -7.80
N ARG A 149 -12.16 1.91 -9.12
CA ARG A 149 -13.48 1.65 -9.73
C ARG A 149 -13.49 0.24 -10.29
N GLY A 150 -14.55 -0.52 -9.99
CA GLY A 150 -14.71 -1.91 -10.40
C GLY A 150 -13.76 -2.88 -9.69
N GLU A 151 -13.38 -3.91 -10.40
CA GLU A 151 -12.46 -4.97 -9.94
C GLU A 151 -11.16 -4.93 -10.78
N PRO A 152 -10.06 -5.54 -10.34
CA PRO A 152 -8.82 -5.59 -11.13
C PRO A 152 -9.00 -6.10 -12.55
N THR A 153 -10.00 -6.96 -12.79
CA THR A 153 -10.32 -7.50 -14.12
C THR A 153 -11.15 -6.55 -15.00
N THR A 154 -11.88 -5.60 -14.42
CA THR A 154 -12.81 -4.70 -15.14
C THR A 154 -12.41 -3.25 -15.10
N MET A 155 -11.52 -2.84 -14.21
CA MET A 155 -11.16 -1.45 -13.92
C MET A 155 -10.64 -0.66 -15.13
N ASN A 156 -10.01 -1.33 -16.11
CA ASN A 156 -9.45 -0.64 -17.29
C ASN A 156 -10.52 0.01 -18.19
N ASN A 157 -11.80 -0.38 -18.04
CA ASN A 157 -12.94 0.18 -18.77
C ASN A 157 -13.68 1.26 -17.97
N LEU A 158 -13.20 1.60 -16.76
CA LEU A 158 -13.86 2.49 -15.82
C LEU A 158 -13.03 3.77 -15.55
N ASP A 159 -12.18 4.14 -16.49
CA ASP A 159 -11.31 5.31 -16.42
C ASP A 159 -11.98 6.62 -16.94
N GLN A 160 -13.31 6.69 -16.91
CA GLN A 160 -14.05 7.89 -17.31
C GLN A 160 -14.20 8.82 -16.10
N TYR A 161 -13.43 9.91 -16.09
CA TYR A 161 -13.43 10.96 -15.06
C TYR A 161 -13.76 12.31 -15.71
N GLU A 162 -14.51 13.14 -15.00
CA GLU A 162 -14.63 14.57 -15.34
C GLU A 162 -13.34 15.30 -14.94
N ASP A 163 -12.94 15.12 -13.68
CA ASP A 163 -11.63 15.50 -13.16
C ASP A 163 -11.13 14.39 -12.24
N VAL A 164 -10.06 13.69 -12.64
CA VAL A 164 -9.59 12.50 -11.92
C VAL A 164 -9.27 12.79 -10.46
N THR A 165 -8.67 13.93 -10.13
CA THR A 165 -8.29 14.27 -8.76
C THR A 165 -9.52 14.56 -7.90
N VAL A 166 -10.45 15.35 -8.42
CA VAL A 166 -11.70 15.70 -7.72
C VAL A 166 -12.57 14.46 -7.51
N ASP A 167 -12.71 13.64 -8.54
CA ASP A 167 -13.51 12.40 -8.46
C ASP A 167 -12.90 11.40 -7.47
N VAL A 168 -11.58 11.21 -7.50
CA VAL A 168 -10.88 10.35 -6.54
C VAL A 168 -11.10 10.82 -5.09
N ILE A 169 -10.97 12.12 -4.82
CA ILE A 169 -11.22 12.70 -3.49
C ILE A 169 -12.66 12.46 -3.06
N ARG A 170 -13.63 12.72 -3.95
CA ARG A 170 -15.06 12.51 -3.66
C ARG A 170 -15.34 11.03 -3.33
N GLU A 171 -14.85 10.11 -4.14
CA GLU A 171 -15.10 8.69 -3.97
C GLU A 171 -14.39 8.09 -2.74
N LEU A 172 -13.16 8.51 -2.47
CA LEU A 172 -12.46 8.18 -1.21
C LEU A 172 -13.19 8.75 0.02
N SER A 173 -13.68 9.99 -0.06
CA SER A 173 -14.43 10.60 1.05
C SER A 173 -15.66 9.78 1.41
N GLN A 174 -16.36 9.24 0.41
CA GLN A 174 -17.50 8.34 0.66
C GLN A 174 -17.06 7.05 1.34
N ARG A 175 -15.97 6.42 0.88
CA ARG A 175 -15.45 5.18 1.49
C ARG A 175 -14.98 5.40 2.93
N VAL A 176 -14.34 6.51 3.19
CA VAL A 176 -13.94 6.92 4.56
C VAL A 176 -15.17 7.10 5.42
N GLN A 177 -16.22 7.80 4.92
CA GLN A 177 -17.45 8.00 5.67
C GLN A 177 -18.14 6.67 6.00
N ASP A 178 -18.22 5.75 5.03
CA ASP A 178 -18.79 4.42 5.27
C ASP A 178 -18.05 3.66 6.39
N ALA A 179 -16.72 3.80 6.46
CA ALA A 179 -15.92 3.20 7.52
C ALA A 179 -16.17 3.86 8.90
N LEU A 180 -16.26 5.19 8.93
CA LEU A 180 -16.57 5.93 10.16
C LEU A 180 -17.98 5.58 10.71
N ASP A 181 -18.96 5.45 9.82
CA ASP A 181 -20.35 5.15 10.18
C ASP A 181 -20.51 3.80 10.89
N VAL A 182 -19.65 2.83 10.60
CA VAL A 182 -19.63 1.53 11.30
C VAL A 182 -18.72 1.49 12.53
N GLY A 183 -18.03 2.61 12.85
CA GLY A 183 -17.21 2.77 14.05
C GLY A 183 -15.71 2.53 13.86
N VAL A 184 -15.20 2.49 12.63
CA VAL A 184 -13.76 2.58 12.41
C VAL A 184 -13.28 3.95 12.90
N LYS A 185 -12.23 3.97 13.70
CA LYS A 185 -11.71 5.23 14.25
C LYS A 185 -10.96 6.03 13.19
N ALA A 186 -11.17 7.33 13.16
CA ALA A 186 -10.51 8.22 12.20
C ALA A 186 -8.97 8.14 12.26
N GLU A 187 -8.42 7.98 13.47
CA GLU A 187 -6.97 7.81 13.68
C GLU A 187 -6.42 6.50 13.11
N ASN A 188 -7.28 5.52 12.80
CA ASN A 188 -6.90 4.26 12.17
C ASN A 188 -7.04 4.27 10.65
N ILE A 189 -7.42 5.38 10.03
CA ILE A 189 -7.62 5.46 8.58
C ILE A 189 -6.41 6.10 7.91
N MET A 190 -5.89 5.42 6.88
CA MET A 190 -4.98 5.96 5.87
C MET A 190 -5.65 5.81 4.50
N ILE A 191 -5.46 6.78 3.63
CA ILE A 191 -6.03 6.75 2.28
C ILE A 191 -4.94 6.48 1.23
N ASP A 192 -5.32 5.82 0.13
CA ASP A 192 -4.47 5.62 -1.06
C ASP A 192 -5.26 6.04 -2.31
N PRO A 193 -4.78 6.98 -3.13
CA PRO A 193 -5.47 7.40 -4.34
C PRO A 193 -5.51 6.35 -5.45
N GLY A 194 -4.84 5.21 -5.29
CA GLY A 194 -4.91 4.07 -6.19
C GLY A 194 -4.31 4.31 -7.56
N PHE A 195 -3.06 4.75 -7.62
CA PHE A 195 -2.33 4.88 -8.89
C PHE A 195 -2.34 3.56 -9.67
N GLY A 196 -2.62 3.63 -10.97
CA GLY A 196 -2.66 2.47 -11.86
C GLY A 196 -3.93 1.62 -11.74
N PHE A 197 -4.90 2.00 -10.89
CA PHE A 197 -6.20 1.35 -10.78
C PHE A 197 -7.29 2.24 -11.38
N ALA A 198 -8.02 1.73 -12.39
CA ALA A 198 -9.05 2.46 -13.13
C ALA A 198 -8.61 3.86 -13.62
N LYS A 199 -7.35 4.03 -13.98
CA LYS A 199 -6.77 5.29 -14.44
C LYS A 199 -5.78 5.06 -15.58
N ASN A 200 -5.89 5.84 -16.66
CA ASN A 200 -4.93 5.84 -17.75
C ASN A 200 -3.64 6.62 -17.40
N ALA A 201 -2.66 6.63 -18.27
CA ALA A 201 -1.35 7.23 -17.99
C ALA A 201 -1.45 8.74 -17.69
N GLN A 202 -2.23 9.50 -18.45
CA GLN A 202 -2.38 10.94 -18.25
C GLN A 202 -3.09 11.27 -16.95
N GLN A 203 -4.11 10.48 -16.59
CA GLN A 203 -4.84 10.62 -15.32
C GLN A 203 -3.94 10.32 -14.11
N ASN A 204 -3.07 9.31 -14.19
CA ASN A 204 -2.09 9.03 -13.15
C ASN A 204 -1.09 10.19 -13.00
N LEU A 205 -0.59 10.75 -14.09
CA LEU A 205 0.33 11.89 -14.06
C LEU A 205 -0.35 13.14 -13.49
N LYS A 206 -1.60 13.42 -13.89
CA LYS A 206 -2.38 14.52 -13.32
C LYS A 206 -2.60 14.35 -11.83
N LEU A 207 -3.01 13.16 -11.39
CA LEU A 207 -3.21 12.85 -9.99
C LEU A 207 -1.91 13.00 -9.18
N LEU A 208 -0.76 12.62 -9.73
CA LEU A 208 0.55 12.85 -9.10
C LEU A 208 0.90 14.35 -9.07
N GLN A 209 0.61 15.11 -10.13
CA GLN A 209 0.84 16.55 -10.19
C GLN A 209 0.01 17.31 -9.15
N GLU A 210 -1.22 16.85 -8.89
CA GLU A 210 -2.18 17.46 -7.98
C GLU A 210 -2.31 16.73 -6.64
N PHE A 211 -1.34 15.87 -6.31
CA PHE A 211 -1.39 15.00 -5.13
C PHE A 211 -1.64 15.76 -3.82
N TYR A 212 -1.10 16.98 -3.71
CA TYR A 212 -1.28 17.85 -2.54
C TYR A 212 -2.76 18.09 -2.18
N LYS A 213 -3.69 18.05 -3.14
CA LYS A 213 -5.13 18.21 -2.89
C LYS A 213 -5.71 17.10 -2.00
N LEU A 214 -5.12 15.91 -2.02
CA LEU A 214 -5.54 14.80 -1.15
C LEU A 214 -5.29 15.11 0.34
N THR A 215 -4.31 15.96 0.66
CA THR A 215 -4.02 16.34 2.06
C THR A 215 -5.17 17.11 2.71
N GLU A 216 -6.04 17.76 1.91
CA GLU A 216 -7.23 18.46 2.39
C GLU A 216 -8.26 17.51 3.03
N MET A 217 -8.18 16.21 2.74
CA MET A 217 -9.02 15.20 3.40
C MET A 217 -8.66 14.98 4.87
N GLY A 218 -7.46 15.40 5.33
CA GLY A 218 -7.05 15.33 6.73
C GLY A 218 -6.62 13.94 7.20
N TYR A 219 -6.34 12.99 6.30
CA TYR A 219 -5.86 11.65 6.62
C TYR A 219 -4.42 11.43 6.16
N PRO A 220 -3.63 10.57 6.84
CA PRO A 220 -2.36 10.08 6.30
C PRO A 220 -2.55 9.47 4.92
N ILE A 221 -1.56 9.62 4.02
CA ILE A 221 -1.68 9.19 2.63
C ILE A 221 -0.56 8.21 2.27
N LEU A 222 -0.97 7.03 1.78
CA LEU A 222 -0.09 6.08 1.09
C LEU A 222 -0.01 6.42 -0.40
N SER A 223 1.18 6.37 -0.97
CA SER A 223 1.41 6.49 -2.40
C SER A 223 2.05 5.21 -2.95
N ALA A 224 1.33 4.46 -3.78
CA ALA A 224 1.75 3.19 -4.35
C ALA A 224 2.02 3.31 -5.86
N LEU A 225 3.21 3.81 -6.22
CA LEU A 225 3.61 4.12 -7.60
C LEU A 225 4.54 3.07 -8.21
N SER A 226 5.11 2.19 -7.39
CA SER A 226 6.21 1.30 -7.76
C SER A 226 5.93 0.44 -8.99
N ARG A 227 6.76 0.58 -10.00
CA ARG A 227 6.78 -0.17 -11.26
C ARG A 227 5.48 -0.10 -12.07
N LYS A 228 4.61 0.90 -11.80
CA LYS A 228 3.32 1.06 -12.48
C LYS A 228 3.49 1.32 -13.97
N ARG A 229 2.50 0.91 -14.79
CA ARG A 229 2.55 1.00 -16.27
C ARG A 229 2.73 2.43 -16.79
N PHE A 230 2.14 3.43 -16.14
CA PHE A 230 2.29 4.82 -16.55
C PHE A 230 3.74 5.33 -16.41
N ILE A 231 4.51 4.81 -15.41
CA ILE A 231 5.96 5.12 -15.30
C ILE A 231 6.70 4.51 -16.48
N GLY A 232 6.40 3.26 -16.85
CA GLY A 232 6.98 2.65 -18.05
C GLY A 232 6.65 3.42 -19.33
N ALA A 233 5.42 3.95 -19.44
CA ALA A 233 5.03 4.77 -20.60
C ALA A 233 5.82 6.08 -20.69
N VAL A 234 6.15 6.70 -19.55
CA VAL A 234 7.02 7.91 -19.49
C VAL A 234 8.48 7.57 -19.82
N LEU A 235 8.90 6.35 -19.54
CA LEU A 235 10.25 5.85 -19.77
C LEU A 235 10.34 5.03 -21.08
N ASP A 236 9.71 5.50 -22.13
CA ASP A 236 9.76 4.94 -23.50
C ASP A 236 9.45 3.43 -23.58
N GLY A 237 8.55 2.96 -22.71
CA GLY A 237 8.11 1.58 -22.68
C GLY A 237 8.96 0.66 -21.77
N ALA A 238 9.75 1.21 -20.87
CA ALA A 238 10.60 0.45 -19.95
C ALA A 238 9.86 -0.71 -19.28
N GLU A 239 10.51 -1.88 -19.19
CA GLU A 239 10.00 -3.06 -18.51
C GLU A 239 9.89 -2.84 -16.98
N PRO A 240 9.03 -3.57 -16.25
CA PRO A 240 8.81 -3.35 -14.83
C PRO A 240 10.10 -3.30 -13.98
N GLN A 241 11.10 -4.14 -14.29
CA GLN A 241 12.38 -4.20 -13.59
C GLN A 241 13.26 -2.97 -13.83
N GLU A 242 13.06 -2.27 -14.94
CA GLU A 242 13.82 -1.07 -15.35
C GLU A 242 13.23 0.22 -14.78
N ARG A 243 12.06 0.17 -14.11
CA ARG A 243 11.31 1.32 -13.59
C ARG A 243 11.73 1.75 -12.19
N ALA A 244 12.78 1.19 -11.61
CA ALA A 244 13.16 1.44 -10.22
C ALA A 244 13.43 2.94 -9.94
N VAL A 245 14.27 3.59 -10.76
CA VAL A 245 14.60 5.02 -10.62
C VAL A 245 13.38 5.90 -10.86
N GLY A 246 12.58 5.63 -11.90
CA GLY A 246 11.33 6.36 -12.16
C GLY A 246 10.32 6.21 -11.03
N SER A 247 10.22 5.02 -10.44
CA SER A 247 9.37 4.75 -9.28
C SER A 247 9.82 5.55 -8.05
N ALA A 248 11.12 5.52 -7.72
CA ALA A 248 11.68 6.28 -6.59
C ALA A 248 11.49 7.80 -6.79
N THR A 249 11.68 8.30 -8.02
CA THR A 249 11.42 9.70 -8.37
C THR A 249 9.94 10.06 -8.13
N ALA A 250 8.99 9.24 -8.62
CA ALA A 250 7.57 9.50 -8.44
C ALA A 250 7.15 9.42 -6.96
N HIS A 251 7.72 8.48 -6.19
CA HIS A 251 7.54 8.41 -4.73
C HIS A 251 8.02 9.68 -4.05
N LEU A 252 9.22 10.17 -4.38
CA LEU A 252 9.76 11.40 -3.80
C LEU A 252 8.87 12.62 -4.11
N LEU A 253 8.35 12.72 -5.35
CA LEU A 253 7.41 13.77 -5.73
C LEU A 253 6.11 13.70 -4.92
N SER A 254 5.60 12.50 -4.63
CA SER A 254 4.40 12.37 -3.79
C SER A 254 4.68 12.71 -2.31
N ILE A 255 5.85 12.36 -1.77
CA ILE A 255 6.28 12.74 -0.41
C ILE A 255 6.37 14.26 -0.29
N GLN A 256 6.95 14.95 -1.26
CA GLN A 256 7.01 16.42 -1.27
C GLN A 256 5.63 17.07 -1.25
N GLN A 257 4.60 16.37 -1.69
CA GLN A 257 3.22 16.83 -1.73
C GLN A 257 2.35 16.26 -0.60
N GLY A 258 2.96 15.59 0.41
CA GLY A 258 2.26 15.18 1.63
C GLY A 258 1.98 13.68 1.78
N ALA A 259 2.50 12.80 0.91
CA ALA A 259 2.49 11.37 1.20
C ALA A 259 3.40 11.06 2.40
N CYS A 260 2.88 10.34 3.40
CA CYS A 260 3.66 9.91 4.56
C CYS A 260 4.17 8.47 4.43
N MET A 261 3.67 7.71 3.46
CA MET A 261 4.12 6.35 3.18
C MET A 261 4.17 6.09 1.68
N VAL A 262 5.17 5.35 1.23
CA VAL A 262 5.29 4.90 -0.16
C VAL A 262 5.45 3.38 -0.21
N ARG A 263 4.69 2.71 -1.09
CA ARG A 263 4.71 1.26 -1.24
C ARG A 263 5.58 0.86 -2.42
N ALA A 264 6.68 0.15 -2.16
CA ALA A 264 7.76 -0.05 -3.12
C ALA A 264 8.24 -1.51 -3.23
N HIS A 265 8.55 -1.94 -4.48
CA HIS A 265 9.30 -3.17 -4.74
C HIS A 265 10.80 -2.95 -4.53
N ASP A 266 11.31 -1.78 -4.97
CA ASP A 266 12.74 -1.40 -4.94
C ASP A 266 13.00 -0.56 -3.70
N VAL A 267 13.02 -1.22 -2.53
CA VAL A 267 13.10 -0.57 -1.22
C VAL A 267 14.37 0.26 -1.09
N LYS A 268 15.53 -0.30 -1.38
CA LYS A 268 16.83 0.38 -1.24
C LYS A 268 16.89 1.70 -2.02
N VAL A 269 16.49 1.66 -3.29
CA VAL A 269 16.54 2.86 -4.17
C VAL A 269 15.57 3.93 -3.65
N THR A 270 14.38 3.52 -3.20
CA THR A 270 13.37 4.43 -2.64
C THR A 270 13.83 5.02 -1.30
N ALA A 271 14.37 4.21 -0.39
CA ALA A 271 14.86 4.64 0.90
C ALA A 271 16.05 5.62 0.77
N ASP A 272 16.98 5.37 -0.16
CA ASP A 272 18.09 6.26 -0.39
C ASP A 272 17.64 7.63 -0.93
N ALA A 273 16.67 7.65 -1.85
CA ALA A 273 16.09 8.90 -2.34
C ALA A 273 15.44 9.71 -1.20
N ILE A 274 14.70 9.03 -0.31
CA ILE A 274 14.08 9.67 0.87
C ILE A 274 15.14 10.21 1.83
N LYS A 275 16.22 9.48 2.11
CA LYS A 275 17.31 9.93 2.99
C LYS A 275 17.97 11.21 2.45
N VAL A 276 18.21 11.28 1.14
CA VAL A 276 18.77 12.50 0.51
C VAL A 276 17.81 13.67 0.69
N TRP A 277 16.52 13.45 0.45
CA TRP A 277 15.49 14.47 0.63
C TRP A 277 15.40 14.94 2.11
N GLN A 278 15.37 14.00 3.06
CA GLN A 278 15.36 14.34 4.50
C GLN A 278 16.59 15.14 4.92
N ALA A 279 17.78 14.76 4.47
CA ALA A 279 19.01 15.51 4.77
C ALA A 279 18.95 16.95 4.27
N MET A 280 18.33 17.19 3.11
CA MET A 280 18.12 18.53 2.56
C MET A 280 17.17 19.38 3.44
N GLN A 281 16.19 18.73 4.14
CA GLN A 281 15.25 19.47 5.02
C GLN A 281 15.90 19.94 6.35
N MET A 282 17.08 19.41 6.70
CA MET A 282 17.78 19.73 7.94
C MET A 282 18.76 20.91 7.79
N VAL A 283 18.93 21.44 6.58
CA VAL A 283 19.82 22.57 6.26
C VAL A 283 19.01 23.88 6.22
#